data_8744563cd869ace7e9906a6fa35fb2f0
#
_entry.id   8744563cd869ace7e9906a6fa35fb2f0
#
_cell.length_a   1.000
_cell.length_b   1.000
_cell.length_c   1.000
_cell.angle_alpha   90.00
_cell.angle_beta   90.00
_cell.angle_gamma   90.00
#
_symmetry.space_group_name_H-M   'P 1'
#
loop_
_entity.id
_entity.type
_entity.pdbx_description
1 polymer ?
#
loop_
_entity_poly.entity_id
_entity_poly.type
_entity_poly.pdbx_seq_one_letter_code
_entity_poly.pdbx_strand_id
1 'polypeptide(L)'
;SFIDNVELNIHVIKEGTRKDLALRFRNINEGIALNDQEKRNAISSKFGNAVRALVEECKQGFEKIFTPNNMNRRYPDELIVTISNLVAQGLINVNRESRDSAYGDFTPEMKKFKETKKIVKQITDITKVHGKSGLDIDGKFKGTVIDFALLLKHLNDNNIKIVDSKGFYNFFTESQSERLRSEEEVWNNKKQTDPRTYSGTLKNLQPQFLKVREEKCVQSLESCPDDILMFLDEDRCYNPKIRFDLWKKQGGKCAITGETIDAIDVCNGNLIHVDHRHPHSKGGLTNFDNAQLVLKKANLEKGASFDDGDIDTSMSV
;
A
#
# COMPACT_ATOMS: atom_id res chain seq x y z
N SER A 1 5.72 23.97 46.53
CA SER A 1 5.77 23.04 45.38
C SER A 1 5.80 23.83 44.10
N PHE A 2 6.50 23.37 43.05
CA PHE A 2 6.60 24.06 41.75
C PHE A 2 5.23 24.23 41.06
N ILE A 3 4.26 23.43 41.45
CA ILE A 3 2.89 23.41 40.90
C ILE A 3 1.99 24.50 41.48
N ASP A 4 2.31 25.00 42.65
CA ASP A 4 1.42 25.94 43.39
C ASP A 4 1.44 27.38 42.82
N ASN A 5 2.32 27.68 41.85
CA ASN A 5 2.44 29.01 41.24
C ASN A 5 2.19 29.03 39.72
N VAL A 6 1.50 28.01 39.17
CA VAL A 6 1.13 27.98 37.76
C VAL A 6 -0.22 28.57 37.53
N GLU A 7 -0.28 29.77 36.94
CA GLU A 7 -1.54 30.38 36.48
C GLU A 7 -1.93 29.74 35.13
N LEU A 8 -3.14 29.15 35.10
CA LEU A 8 -3.74 28.61 33.87
C LEU A 8 -4.70 29.63 33.28
N ASN A 9 -4.37 30.20 32.14
CA ASN A 9 -5.31 31.01 31.36
C ASN A 9 -6.24 30.10 30.56
N ILE A 10 -7.50 30.04 30.94
CA ILE A 10 -8.53 29.24 30.27
C ILE A 10 -9.37 30.15 29.37
N HIS A 11 -9.27 29.92 28.05
CA HIS A 11 -10.13 30.57 27.07
C HIS A 11 -11.32 29.68 26.74
N VAL A 12 -12.52 30.06 27.19
CA VAL A 12 -13.77 29.34 26.90
C VAL A 12 -14.42 29.93 25.65
N ILE A 13 -14.55 29.15 24.61
CA ILE A 13 -15.24 29.52 23.38
C ILE A 13 -16.67 28.99 23.48
N LYS A 14 -17.63 29.90 23.66
CA LYS A 14 -19.04 29.54 23.86
C LYS A 14 -19.79 29.32 22.55
N GLU A 15 -19.36 29.93 21.46
CA GLU A 15 -20.00 29.85 20.15
C GLU A 15 -18.96 29.82 19.03
N GLY A 16 -19.22 29.03 17.98
CA GLY A 16 -18.38 28.94 16.79
C GLY A 16 -18.53 27.61 16.06
N THR A 17 -18.24 27.61 14.77
CA THR A 17 -18.18 26.40 13.99
C THR A 17 -16.88 25.62 14.29
N ARG A 18 -16.84 24.32 13.95
CA ARG A 18 -15.59 23.54 14.04
C ARG A 18 -14.42 24.19 13.27
N LYS A 19 -14.72 24.92 12.19
CA LYS A 19 -13.74 25.67 11.41
C LYS A 19 -13.17 26.86 12.20
N ASP A 20 -14.04 27.56 12.92
CA ASP A 20 -13.62 28.69 13.78
C ASP A 20 -12.79 28.21 14.97
N LEU A 21 -13.15 27.08 15.56
CA LEU A 21 -12.37 26.44 16.63
C LEU A 21 -10.98 26.01 16.15
N ALA A 22 -10.89 25.40 14.97
CA ALA A 22 -9.62 25.00 14.36
C ALA A 22 -8.71 26.21 14.06
N LEU A 23 -9.31 27.31 13.58
CA LEU A 23 -8.58 28.55 13.32
C LEU A 23 -8.05 29.18 14.62
N ARG A 24 -8.88 29.25 15.67
CA ARG A 24 -8.48 29.76 16.98
C ARG A 24 -7.43 28.90 17.66
N PHE A 25 -7.58 27.57 17.60
CA PHE A 25 -6.54 26.62 18.07
C PHE A 25 -5.18 26.87 17.41
N ARG A 26 -5.18 27.12 16.11
CA ARG A 26 -3.95 27.49 15.37
C ARG A 26 -3.32 28.78 15.92
N ASN A 27 -4.14 29.78 16.26
CA ASN A 27 -3.66 31.10 16.69
C ASN A 27 -3.19 31.09 18.16
N ILE A 28 -3.76 30.24 19.02
CA ILE A 28 -3.39 30.13 20.44
C ILE A 28 -2.03 29.43 20.64
N ASN A 29 -1.64 28.54 19.73
CA ASN A 29 -0.36 27.81 19.82
C ASN A 29 0.85 28.63 19.32
N GLU A 30 0.94 29.90 19.70
CA GLU A 30 2.07 30.77 19.33
C GLU A 30 3.36 30.45 20.08
N GLY A 31 3.31 29.65 21.17
CA GLY A 31 4.48 29.31 21.98
C GLY A 31 5.36 28.20 21.45
N ILE A 32 4.77 27.19 20.77
CA ILE A 32 5.49 26.11 20.08
C ILE A 32 5.01 26.07 18.65
N ALA A 33 5.90 26.36 17.69
CA ALA A 33 5.52 26.37 16.29
C ALA A 33 4.99 25.01 15.84
N LEU A 34 3.70 24.96 15.50
CA LEU A 34 3.09 23.78 14.88
C LEU A 34 3.73 23.50 13.54
N ASN A 35 4.05 22.24 13.28
CA ASN A 35 4.43 21.83 11.95
C ASN A 35 3.22 21.82 10.99
N ASP A 36 3.46 21.72 9.70
CA ASP A 36 2.40 21.81 8.70
C ASP A 36 1.36 20.68 8.83
N GLN A 37 1.78 19.49 9.28
CA GLN A 37 0.84 18.39 9.48
C GLN A 37 -0.03 18.58 10.72
N GLU A 38 0.51 19.13 11.80
CA GLU A 38 -0.28 19.50 12.99
C GLU A 38 -1.33 20.56 12.65
N LYS A 39 -0.98 21.55 11.80
CA LYS A 39 -1.93 22.53 11.27
C LYS A 39 -3.05 21.89 10.44
N ARG A 40 -2.72 20.91 9.56
CA ARG A 40 -3.70 20.16 8.77
C ARG A 40 -4.63 19.35 9.65
N ASN A 41 -4.12 18.73 10.71
CA ASN A 41 -4.93 17.93 11.62
C ASN A 41 -5.97 18.73 12.41
N ALA A 42 -5.79 20.04 12.51
CA ALA A 42 -6.82 20.95 13.03
C ALA A 42 -8.00 21.11 12.06
N ILE A 43 -7.82 20.78 10.76
CA ILE A 43 -8.89 20.88 9.77
C ILE A 43 -9.80 19.65 9.90
N SER A 44 -11.08 19.88 10.17
CA SER A 44 -12.07 18.80 10.21
C SER A 44 -12.45 18.40 8.78
N SER A 45 -11.93 17.26 8.32
CA SER A 45 -12.26 16.70 6.99
C SER A 45 -12.44 15.19 7.05
N LYS A 46 -13.26 14.65 6.13
CA LYS A 46 -13.43 13.19 5.99
C LYS A 46 -12.08 12.49 5.67
N PHE A 47 -11.27 13.13 4.83
CA PHE A 47 -9.94 12.65 4.50
C PHE A 47 -9.03 12.61 5.72
N GLY A 48 -8.94 13.70 6.49
CA GLY A 48 -8.14 13.74 7.70
C GLY A 48 -8.57 12.70 8.74
N ASN A 49 -9.88 12.40 8.83
CA ASN A 49 -10.37 11.32 9.70
C ASN A 49 -9.91 9.95 9.20
N ALA A 50 -9.95 9.70 7.88
CA ALA A 50 -9.50 8.45 7.28
C ALA A 50 -7.98 8.25 7.45
N VAL A 51 -7.19 9.32 7.30
CA VAL A 51 -5.73 9.30 7.56
C VAL A 51 -5.45 8.92 9.01
N ARG A 52 -6.10 9.58 9.98
CA ARG A 52 -5.93 9.27 11.41
C ARG A 52 -6.31 7.84 11.76
N ALA A 53 -7.43 7.34 11.21
CA ALA A 53 -7.86 5.96 11.39
C ALA A 53 -6.82 4.97 10.86
N LEU A 54 -6.20 5.27 9.71
CA LEU A 54 -5.15 4.42 9.13
C LEU A 54 -3.85 4.46 9.96
N VAL A 55 -3.50 5.61 10.55
CA VAL A 55 -2.36 5.70 11.48
C VAL A 55 -2.57 4.78 12.68
N GLU A 56 -3.76 4.80 13.30
CA GLU A 56 -4.06 3.92 14.44
C GLU A 56 -4.06 2.44 14.03
N GLU A 57 -4.63 2.10 12.88
CA GLU A 57 -4.63 0.73 12.34
C GLU A 57 -3.21 0.18 12.10
N CYS A 58 -2.30 1.04 11.63
CA CYS A 58 -0.91 0.69 11.30
C CYS A 58 0.10 1.08 12.39
N LYS A 59 -0.35 1.44 13.59
CA LYS A 59 0.45 2.04 14.67
C LYS A 59 1.71 1.26 14.98
N GLN A 60 1.61 -0.06 15.16
CA GLN A 60 2.77 -0.91 15.49
C GLN A 60 3.88 -0.87 14.43
N GLY A 61 3.52 -0.79 13.14
CA GLY A 61 4.48 -0.63 12.05
C GLY A 61 5.11 0.76 12.07
N PHE A 62 4.31 1.80 12.27
CA PHE A 62 4.81 3.17 12.36
C PHE A 62 5.75 3.41 13.55
N GLU A 63 5.50 2.78 14.69
CA GLU A 63 6.39 2.83 15.85
C GLU A 63 7.77 2.19 15.59
N LYS A 64 7.88 1.31 14.58
CA LYS A 64 9.16 0.78 14.12
C LYS A 64 9.88 1.73 13.15
N ILE A 65 9.14 2.62 12.51
CA ILE A 65 9.63 3.57 11.51
C ILE A 65 9.98 4.92 12.16
N PHE A 66 9.10 5.42 13.01
CA PHE A 66 9.18 6.76 13.59
C PHE A 66 9.55 6.73 15.07
N THR A 67 10.31 7.74 15.51
CA THR A 67 10.55 7.96 16.93
C THR A 67 9.26 8.40 17.65
N PRO A 68 9.15 8.23 18.98
CA PRO A 68 7.99 8.71 19.73
C PRO A 68 7.71 10.20 19.50
N ASN A 69 8.73 11.04 19.39
CA ASN A 69 8.58 12.45 19.06
C ASN A 69 7.98 12.67 17.68
N ASN A 70 8.43 11.91 16.66
CA ASN A 70 7.88 11.99 15.31
C ASN A 70 6.43 11.50 15.25
N MET A 71 6.08 10.45 16.02
CA MET A 71 4.69 9.99 16.17
C MET A 71 3.81 11.11 16.74
N ASN A 72 4.25 11.76 17.83
CA ASN A 72 3.53 12.88 18.45
C ASN A 72 3.42 14.09 17.51
N ARG A 73 4.44 14.36 16.69
CA ARG A 73 4.47 15.43 15.67
C ARG A 73 3.73 15.06 14.38
N ARG A 74 2.99 13.96 14.35
CA ARG A 74 2.13 13.55 13.23
C ARG A 74 2.85 13.28 11.89
N TYR A 75 4.10 12.84 11.92
CA TYR A 75 4.83 12.46 10.70
C TYR A 75 4.21 11.25 9.97
N PRO A 76 3.61 10.24 10.63
CA PRO A 76 2.87 9.18 9.94
C PRO A 76 1.71 9.71 9.10
N ASP A 77 0.95 10.69 9.61
CA ASP A 77 -0.13 11.34 8.85
C ASP A 77 0.41 12.02 7.58
N GLU A 78 1.55 12.75 7.69
CA GLU A 78 2.20 13.39 6.54
C GLU A 78 2.62 12.37 5.48
N LEU A 79 3.15 11.23 5.89
CA LEU A 79 3.55 10.14 4.98
C LEU A 79 2.33 9.57 4.25
N ILE A 80 1.25 9.27 4.96
CA ILE A 80 0.01 8.76 4.35
C ILE A 80 -0.55 9.75 3.34
N VAL A 81 -0.60 11.05 3.68
CA VAL A 81 -1.07 12.10 2.76
C VAL A 81 -0.20 12.16 1.51
N THR A 82 1.12 12.05 1.67
CA THR A 82 2.06 12.04 0.55
C THR A 82 1.81 10.84 -0.36
N ILE A 83 1.68 9.63 0.19
CA ILE A 83 1.38 8.42 -0.58
C ILE A 83 0.00 8.54 -1.25
N SER A 84 -0.99 9.10 -0.55
CA SER A 84 -2.33 9.30 -1.11
C SER A 84 -2.32 10.23 -2.33
N ASN A 85 -1.52 11.30 -2.28
CA ASN A 85 -1.36 12.18 -3.43
C ASN A 85 -0.67 11.48 -4.61
N LEU A 86 0.35 10.67 -4.35
CA LEU A 86 1.00 9.87 -5.39
C LEU A 86 0.04 8.89 -6.07
N VAL A 87 -0.75 8.17 -5.26
CA VAL A 87 -1.71 7.18 -5.75
C VAL A 87 -2.90 7.84 -6.46
N ALA A 88 -3.49 8.86 -5.85
CA ALA A 88 -4.73 9.46 -6.33
C ALA A 88 -4.53 10.38 -7.53
N GLN A 89 -3.40 11.09 -7.60
CA GLN A 89 -3.15 12.15 -8.58
C GLN A 89 -2.09 11.77 -9.62
N GLY A 90 -1.64 10.51 -9.61
CA GLY A 90 -0.72 10.01 -10.63
C GLY A 90 0.58 10.80 -10.71
N LEU A 91 1.44 10.71 -9.70
CA LEU A 91 2.75 11.38 -9.68
C LEU A 91 2.71 12.92 -9.74
N ILE A 92 1.57 13.53 -9.39
CA ILE A 92 1.44 14.98 -9.30
C ILE A 92 2.12 15.47 -8.01
N ASN A 93 2.53 16.74 -8.03
CA ASN A 93 3.20 17.44 -6.96
C ASN A 93 2.85 16.98 -5.54
N VAL A 94 3.84 16.56 -4.78
CA VAL A 94 3.72 16.26 -3.34
C VAL A 94 4.27 17.41 -2.48
N ASN A 95 4.16 18.64 -2.98
CA ASN A 95 4.54 19.83 -2.24
C ASN A 95 3.53 20.13 -1.09
N ARG A 96 3.81 21.18 -0.33
CA ARG A 96 2.96 21.61 0.78
C ARG A 96 1.53 21.91 0.30
N GLU A 97 1.37 22.63 -0.79
CA GLU A 97 0.08 23.06 -1.34
C GLU A 97 -0.79 21.87 -1.74
N SER A 98 -0.23 20.87 -2.40
CA SER A 98 -0.95 19.63 -2.73
C SER A 98 -1.41 18.87 -1.49
N ARG A 99 -0.61 18.87 -0.42
CA ARG A 99 -1.01 18.24 0.85
C ARG A 99 -2.08 19.05 1.57
N ASP A 100 -2.02 20.37 1.49
CA ASP A 100 -3.03 21.25 2.09
C ASP A 100 -4.37 21.11 1.35
N SER A 101 -4.37 21.05 0.02
CA SER A 101 -5.58 20.87 -0.79
C SER A 101 -6.27 19.52 -0.52
N ALA A 102 -5.52 18.47 -0.22
CA ALA A 102 -6.08 17.17 0.14
C ALA A 102 -6.99 17.21 1.39
N TYR A 103 -6.81 18.15 2.28
CA TYR A 103 -7.66 18.33 3.45
C TYR A 103 -8.90 19.21 3.20
N GLY A 104 -8.88 20.03 2.15
CA GLY A 104 -9.98 20.96 1.81
C GLY A 104 -10.88 20.42 0.71
N ASP A 105 -10.32 20.28 -0.48
CA ASP A 105 -11.06 20.05 -1.72
C ASP A 105 -11.05 18.59 -2.17
N PHE A 106 -10.09 17.82 -1.67
CA PHE A 106 -9.94 16.43 -2.04
C PHE A 106 -10.78 15.53 -1.14
N THR A 107 -11.90 15.06 -1.67
CA THR A 107 -12.56 13.87 -1.11
C THR A 107 -11.98 12.67 -1.86
N PRO A 108 -11.09 11.86 -1.23
CA PRO A 108 -10.53 10.73 -1.92
C PRO A 108 -11.66 9.81 -2.38
N GLU A 109 -11.71 9.51 -3.67
CA GLU A 109 -12.55 8.43 -4.13
C GLU A 109 -12.19 7.19 -3.30
N MET A 110 -13.20 6.51 -2.78
CA MET A 110 -12.99 5.37 -1.88
C MET A 110 -12.09 4.30 -2.48
N LYS A 111 -12.08 4.17 -3.82
CA LYS A 111 -11.19 3.26 -4.54
C LYS A 111 -9.73 3.68 -4.40
N LYS A 112 -9.40 4.94 -4.65
CA LYS A 112 -8.02 5.47 -4.58
C LYS A 112 -7.48 5.46 -3.15
N PHE A 113 -8.30 5.75 -2.14
CA PHE A 113 -7.87 5.63 -0.75
C PHE A 113 -7.67 4.17 -0.32
N LYS A 114 -8.40 3.20 -0.90
CA LYS A 114 -8.14 1.76 -0.69
C LYS A 114 -6.75 1.35 -1.18
N GLU A 115 -6.32 1.86 -2.33
CA GLU A 115 -4.97 1.65 -2.87
C GLU A 115 -3.91 2.23 -1.93
N THR A 116 -4.09 3.48 -1.48
CA THR A 116 -3.24 4.10 -0.46
C THR A 116 -3.14 3.23 0.79
N LYS A 117 -4.28 2.78 1.31
CA LYS A 117 -4.35 1.91 2.49
C LYS A 117 -3.59 0.60 2.27
N LYS A 118 -3.71 -0.01 1.10
CA LYS A 118 -2.97 -1.24 0.75
C LYS A 118 -1.46 -1.01 0.80
N ILE A 119 -0.96 0.04 0.14
CA ILE A 119 0.47 0.38 0.11
C ILE A 119 1.00 0.69 1.51
N VAL A 120 0.28 1.52 2.29
CA VAL A 120 0.69 1.87 3.65
C VAL A 120 0.76 0.63 4.54
N LYS A 121 -0.21 -0.28 4.44
CA LYS A 121 -0.16 -1.56 5.16
C LYS A 121 1.03 -2.41 4.75
N GLN A 122 1.29 -2.56 3.45
CA GLN A 122 2.45 -3.30 2.97
C GLN A 122 3.76 -2.72 3.53
N ILE A 123 3.92 -1.39 3.52
CA ILE A 123 5.10 -0.73 4.12
C ILE A 123 5.20 -1.05 5.60
N THR A 124 4.12 -0.86 6.35
CA THR A 124 4.12 -1.04 7.81
C THR A 124 4.27 -2.49 8.24
N ASP A 125 3.71 -3.45 7.50
CA ASP A 125 3.85 -4.88 7.77
C ASP A 125 5.29 -5.34 7.52
N ILE A 126 5.89 -4.92 6.41
CA ILE A 126 7.30 -5.23 6.10
C ILE A 126 8.21 -4.62 7.16
N THR A 127 8.04 -3.33 7.49
CA THR A 127 8.89 -2.65 8.46
C THR A 127 8.68 -3.12 9.90
N LYS A 128 7.48 -3.59 10.24
CA LYS A 128 7.20 -4.22 11.55
C LYS A 128 8.10 -5.43 11.80
N VAL A 129 8.38 -6.20 10.76
CA VAL A 129 9.22 -7.41 10.82
C VAL A 129 10.70 -7.08 10.70
N HIS A 130 11.07 -6.21 9.76
CA HIS A 130 12.46 -5.97 9.36
C HIS A 130 13.07 -4.67 9.93
N GLY A 131 12.23 -3.83 10.57
CA GLY A 131 12.65 -2.53 11.09
C GLY A 131 12.85 -1.47 10.00
N LYS A 132 13.39 -0.30 10.39
CA LYS A 132 13.56 0.84 9.48
C LYS A 132 14.95 0.96 8.87
N SER A 133 15.92 0.18 9.33
CA SER A 133 17.34 0.37 9.00
C SER A 133 17.61 0.38 7.50
N GLY A 134 16.94 -0.49 6.75
CA GLY A 134 17.06 -0.52 5.30
C GLY A 134 16.31 0.59 4.56
N LEU A 135 15.41 1.31 5.20
CA LEU A 135 14.70 2.46 4.62
C LEU A 135 15.36 3.80 5.01
N ASP A 136 16.33 3.80 5.91
CA ASP A 136 17.06 5.00 6.34
C ASP A 136 18.48 4.98 5.79
N ILE A 137 18.60 4.96 4.48
CA ILE A 137 19.86 4.93 3.78
C ILE A 137 20.47 6.34 3.83
N ASP A 138 21.62 6.49 4.49
CA ASP A 138 22.36 7.75 4.63
C ASP A 138 21.49 8.94 5.12
N GLY A 139 20.57 8.68 6.05
CA GLY A 139 19.67 9.70 6.57
C GLY A 139 18.57 10.15 5.58
N LYS A 140 18.41 9.46 4.45
CA LYS A 140 17.45 9.80 3.37
C LYS A 140 16.11 9.06 3.51
N PHE A 141 15.71 8.68 4.71
CA PHE A 141 14.52 7.90 5.02
C PHE A 141 13.27 8.32 4.23
N LYS A 142 12.93 9.62 4.23
CA LYS A 142 11.70 10.10 3.55
C LYS A 142 11.71 9.81 2.04
N GLY A 143 12.85 9.98 1.40
CA GLY A 143 13.00 9.68 -0.02
C GLY A 143 12.88 8.19 -0.31
N THR A 144 13.56 7.37 0.46
CA THR A 144 13.58 5.91 0.30
C THR A 144 12.18 5.30 0.52
N VAL A 145 11.41 5.79 1.49
CA VAL A 145 10.02 5.32 1.71
C VAL A 145 9.11 5.70 0.54
N ILE A 146 9.33 6.84 -0.11
CA ILE A 146 8.57 7.22 -1.32
C ILE A 146 8.94 6.30 -2.49
N ASP A 147 10.22 5.99 -2.68
CA ASP A 147 10.66 5.01 -3.70
C ASP A 147 10.04 3.64 -3.45
N PHE A 148 10.01 3.21 -2.18
CA PHE A 148 9.38 1.96 -1.80
C PHE A 148 7.86 1.97 -2.09
N ALA A 149 7.19 3.08 -1.80
CA ALA A 149 5.76 3.24 -2.11
C ALA A 149 5.48 3.22 -3.62
N LEU A 150 6.34 3.85 -4.44
CA LEU A 150 6.24 3.83 -5.90
C LEU A 150 6.43 2.40 -6.44
N LEU A 151 7.40 1.66 -5.93
CA LEU A 151 7.63 0.28 -6.30
C LEU A 151 6.45 -0.61 -5.92
N LEU A 152 5.93 -0.51 -4.70
CA LEU A 152 4.75 -1.25 -4.25
C LEU A 152 3.50 -0.90 -5.09
N LYS A 153 3.36 0.38 -5.47
CA LYS A 153 2.29 0.80 -6.38
C LYS A 153 2.43 0.08 -7.73
N HIS A 154 3.62 0.08 -8.32
CA HIS A 154 3.89 -0.60 -9.59
C HIS A 154 3.57 -2.09 -9.50
N LEU A 155 4.03 -2.79 -8.46
CA LEU A 155 3.74 -4.21 -8.24
C LEU A 155 2.23 -4.46 -8.13
N ASN A 156 1.52 -3.60 -7.39
CA ASN A 156 0.07 -3.73 -7.23
C ASN A 156 -0.70 -3.49 -8.54
N ASP A 157 -0.28 -2.51 -9.33
CA ASP A 157 -0.92 -2.14 -10.60
C ASP A 157 -0.73 -3.25 -11.66
N ASN A 158 0.37 -4.01 -11.58
CA ASN A 158 0.70 -5.09 -12.49
C ASN A 158 0.38 -6.49 -11.93
N ASN A 159 -0.43 -6.59 -10.86
CA ASN A 159 -0.80 -7.85 -10.24
C ASN A 159 0.39 -8.73 -9.81
N ILE A 160 1.48 -8.10 -9.39
CA ILE A 160 2.67 -8.79 -8.89
C ILE A 160 2.59 -8.88 -7.37
N LYS A 161 2.70 -10.10 -6.86
CA LYS A 161 2.66 -10.40 -5.42
C LYS A 161 4.06 -10.63 -4.88
N ILE A 162 4.36 -10.04 -3.73
CA ILE A 162 5.55 -10.36 -2.95
C ILE A 162 5.28 -11.66 -2.20
N VAL A 163 6.04 -12.71 -2.49
CA VAL A 163 5.95 -14.04 -1.86
C VAL A 163 6.97 -14.21 -0.74
N ASP A 164 8.17 -13.62 -0.91
CA ASP A 164 9.16 -13.49 0.17
C ASP A 164 9.33 -12.03 0.57
N SER A 165 8.71 -11.66 1.68
CA SER A 165 8.76 -10.30 2.23
C SER A 165 10.18 -9.91 2.69
N LYS A 166 10.97 -10.88 3.22
CA LYS A 166 12.34 -10.64 3.68
C LYS A 166 13.29 -10.48 2.49
N GLY A 167 13.21 -11.39 1.54
CA GLY A 167 14.00 -11.30 0.31
C GLY A 167 13.72 -10.00 -0.44
N PHE A 168 12.45 -9.64 -0.58
CA PHE A 168 12.06 -8.38 -1.22
C PHE A 168 12.59 -7.13 -0.50
N TYR A 169 12.51 -7.10 0.82
CA TYR A 169 13.04 -6.00 1.61
C TYR A 169 14.57 -5.85 1.46
N ASN A 170 15.30 -6.96 1.53
CA ASN A 170 16.74 -6.98 1.35
C ASN A 170 17.10 -6.52 -0.07
N PHE A 171 16.47 -7.09 -1.08
CA PHE A 171 16.64 -6.70 -2.48
C PHE A 171 16.42 -5.19 -2.69
N PHE A 172 15.30 -4.66 -2.17
CA PHE A 172 15.01 -3.23 -2.27
C PHE A 172 16.11 -2.38 -1.61
N THR A 173 16.52 -2.73 -0.39
CA THR A 173 17.51 -1.93 0.36
C THR A 173 18.89 -1.98 -0.29
N GLU A 174 19.29 -3.11 -0.84
CA GLU A 174 20.55 -3.25 -1.59
C GLU A 174 20.54 -2.44 -2.88
N SER A 175 19.50 -2.59 -3.72
CA SER A 175 19.33 -1.83 -4.97
C SER A 175 19.29 -0.33 -4.72
N GLN A 176 18.63 0.13 -3.65
CA GLN A 176 18.59 1.54 -3.30
C GLN A 176 19.95 2.06 -2.83
N SER A 177 20.69 1.27 -2.04
CA SER A 177 22.04 1.62 -1.58
C SER A 177 23.02 1.74 -2.75
N GLU A 178 22.95 0.82 -3.69
CA GLU A 178 23.76 0.83 -4.90
C GLU A 178 23.43 2.04 -5.79
N ARG A 179 22.14 2.30 -6.01
CA ARG A 179 21.67 3.46 -6.76
C ARG A 179 22.14 4.77 -6.14
N LEU A 180 22.01 4.93 -4.82
CA LEU A 180 22.41 6.16 -4.14
C LEU A 180 23.92 6.38 -4.21
N ARG A 181 24.73 5.33 -4.12
CA ARG A 181 26.20 5.44 -4.32
C ARG A 181 26.54 5.86 -5.74
N SER A 182 25.96 5.24 -6.75
CA SER A 182 26.22 5.59 -8.15
C SER A 182 25.76 7.03 -8.48
N GLU A 183 24.66 7.48 -7.91
CA GLU A 183 24.16 8.85 -8.07
C GLU A 183 25.07 9.87 -7.34
N GLU A 184 25.62 9.51 -6.20
CA GLU A 184 26.56 10.36 -5.47
C GLU A 184 27.88 10.52 -6.20
N GLU A 185 28.42 9.47 -6.84
CA GLU A 185 29.59 9.54 -7.71
C GLU A 185 29.34 10.46 -8.92
N VAL A 186 28.17 10.34 -9.56
CA VAL A 186 27.76 11.21 -10.67
C VAL A 186 27.56 12.66 -10.19
N TRP A 187 27.01 12.84 -8.99
CA TRP A 187 26.78 14.15 -8.39
C TRP A 187 28.08 14.86 -8.06
N ASN A 188 29.05 14.17 -7.47
CA ASN A 188 30.35 14.72 -7.14
C ASN A 188 31.14 15.12 -8.40
N ASN A 189 30.86 14.49 -9.53
CA ASN A 189 31.52 14.76 -10.81
C ASN A 189 30.80 15.79 -11.71
N LYS A 190 29.53 16.12 -11.43
CA LYS A 190 28.75 17.11 -12.20
C LYS A 190 28.23 18.21 -11.29
N LYS A 191 28.71 19.43 -11.48
CA LYS A 191 28.21 20.61 -10.77
C LYS A 191 26.69 20.76 -10.97
N GLN A 192 25.94 20.48 -9.94
CA GLN A 192 24.63 20.97 -9.43
C GLN A 192 23.47 21.39 -10.39
N THR A 193 23.54 21.26 -11.68
CA THR A 193 22.54 21.81 -12.60
C THR A 193 21.69 20.77 -13.33
N ASP A 194 21.98 19.48 -13.17
CA ASP A 194 21.16 18.44 -13.85
C ASP A 194 19.98 18.01 -12.96
N PRO A 195 18.73 18.31 -13.39
CA PRO A 195 17.53 17.94 -12.65
C PRO A 195 17.32 16.43 -12.54
N ARG A 196 18.11 15.60 -13.21
CA ARG A 196 18.05 14.14 -13.14
C ARG A 196 18.82 13.58 -11.94
N THR A 197 19.62 14.39 -11.28
CA THR A 197 20.31 13.98 -10.07
C THR A 197 19.40 14.06 -8.86
N TYR A 198 19.33 12.97 -8.14
CA TYR A 198 18.53 12.81 -6.95
C TYR A 198 19.10 13.57 -5.76
N SER A 199 18.37 14.56 -5.26
CA SER A 199 18.56 14.99 -3.88
C SER A 199 17.44 14.40 -3.03
N GLY A 200 17.77 13.51 -2.10
CA GLY A 200 16.81 12.75 -1.28
C GLY A 200 15.93 13.56 -0.34
N THR A 201 15.75 14.84 -0.61
CA THR A 201 14.87 15.71 0.16
C THR A 201 13.51 15.84 -0.52
N LEU A 202 12.43 15.75 0.27
CA LEU A 202 11.05 15.98 -0.19
C LEU A 202 10.85 17.31 -0.95
N LYS A 203 11.80 18.26 -0.84
CA LYS A 203 11.74 19.54 -1.55
C LYS A 203 11.83 19.41 -3.07
N ASN A 204 12.39 18.32 -3.58
CA ASN A 204 12.60 18.08 -5.01
C ASN A 204 11.65 17.06 -5.62
N LEU A 205 10.54 16.75 -4.96
CA LEU A 205 9.50 15.86 -5.51
C LEU A 205 8.62 16.62 -6.51
N GLN A 206 9.22 17.13 -7.58
CA GLN A 206 8.50 17.62 -8.77
C GLN A 206 7.95 16.41 -9.57
N PRO A 207 6.84 16.54 -10.30
CA PRO A 207 6.24 15.42 -11.05
C PRO A 207 7.21 14.70 -11.99
N GLN A 208 8.05 15.45 -12.69
CA GLN A 208 9.07 14.90 -13.59
C GLN A 208 10.11 14.04 -12.87
N PHE A 209 10.47 14.41 -11.62
CA PHE A 209 11.42 13.64 -10.84
C PHE A 209 10.80 12.37 -10.27
N LEU A 210 9.53 12.43 -9.88
CA LEU A 210 8.81 11.26 -9.40
C LEU A 210 8.70 10.19 -10.48
N LYS A 211 8.45 10.60 -11.74
CA LYS A 211 8.43 9.67 -12.86
C LYS A 211 9.78 9.00 -13.08
N VAL A 212 10.87 9.77 -13.10
CA VAL A 212 12.23 9.22 -13.22
C VAL A 212 12.56 8.28 -12.05
N ARG A 213 12.12 8.60 -10.84
CA ARG A 213 12.31 7.73 -9.66
C ARG A 213 11.54 6.43 -9.80
N GLU A 214 10.28 6.49 -10.23
CA GLU A 214 9.46 5.30 -10.50
C GLU A 214 10.13 4.42 -11.55
N GLU A 215 10.53 4.99 -12.69
CA GLU A 215 11.23 4.26 -13.76
C GLU A 215 12.49 3.55 -13.25
N LYS A 216 13.32 4.23 -12.45
CA LYS A 216 14.52 3.61 -11.85
C LYS A 216 14.20 2.50 -10.84
N CYS A 217 13.16 2.69 -10.02
CA CYS A 217 12.72 1.65 -9.10
C CYS A 217 12.19 0.42 -9.84
N VAL A 218 11.44 0.63 -10.92
CA VAL A 218 10.92 -0.45 -11.76
C VAL A 218 12.06 -1.16 -12.49
N GLN A 219 13.02 -0.41 -13.03
CA GLN A 219 14.19 -0.99 -13.68
C GLN A 219 15.00 -1.89 -12.74
N SER A 220 15.06 -1.59 -11.45
CA SER A 220 15.75 -2.45 -10.49
C SER A 220 15.11 -3.85 -10.38
N LEU A 221 13.83 -4.02 -10.72
CA LEU A 221 13.15 -5.31 -10.71
C LEU A 221 13.73 -6.31 -11.73
N GLU A 222 14.45 -5.86 -12.77
CA GLU A 222 15.11 -6.72 -13.75
C GLU A 222 16.18 -7.62 -13.09
N SER A 223 16.72 -7.18 -11.94
CA SER A 223 17.68 -7.94 -11.13
C SER A 223 17.07 -8.62 -9.90
N CYS A 224 15.75 -8.56 -9.75
CA CYS A 224 15.07 -9.19 -8.62
C CYS A 224 15.06 -10.72 -8.81
N PRO A 225 15.45 -11.51 -7.78
CA PRO A 225 15.35 -12.97 -7.86
C PRO A 225 13.92 -13.45 -8.13
N ASP A 226 13.79 -14.48 -8.97
CA ASP A 226 12.49 -14.99 -9.45
C ASP A 226 11.60 -15.56 -8.34
N ASP A 227 12.19 -16.03 -7.24
CA ASP A 227 11.49 -16.62 -6.09
C ASP A 227 10.89 -15.59 -5.13
N ILE A 228 11.20 -14.30 -5.31
CA ILE A 228 10.72 -13.22 -4.44
C ILE A 228 9.35 -12.68 -4.89
N LEU A 229 9.12 -12.64 -6.20
CA LEU A 229 7.94 -12.06 -6.80
C LEU A 229 7.15 -13.11 -7.59
N MET A 230 5.83 -12.99 -7.57
CA MET A 230 4.93 -13.86 -8.31
C MET A 230 3.95 -13.02 -9.12
N PHE A 231 3.87 -13.25 -10.42
CA PHE A 231 2.84 -12.67 -11.28
C PHE A 231 1.52 -13.40 -11.05
N LEU A 232 0.46 -12.65 -10.80
CA LEU A 232 -0.90 -13.18 -10.72
C LEU A 232 -1.61 -12.96 -12.05
N ASP A 233 -2.46 -13.92 -12.44
CA ASP A 233 -3.31 -13.78 -13.61
C ASP A 233 -4.17 -12.51 -13.50
N GLU A 234 -4.34 -11.77 -14.60
CA GLU A 234 -5.21 -10.59 -14.64
C GLU A 234 -6.67 -10.97 -14.41
N ASP A 235 -7.07 -12.10 -14.95
CA ASP A 235 -8.42 -12.65 -14.79
C ASP A 235 -8.54 -13.44 -13.48
N ARG A 236 -9.21 -12.85 -12.51
CA ARG A 236 -9.48 -13.52 -11.23
C ARG A 236 -10.75 -14.34 -11.22
N CYS A 237 -11.68 -14.05 -12.13
CA CYS A 237 -13.01 -14.63 -12.12
C CYS A 237 -13.27 -15.42 -13.39
N TYR A 238 -13.71 -16.65 -13.22
CA TYR A 238 -14.13 -17.49 -14.34
C TYR A 238 -15.42 -16.98 -14.99
N ASN A 239 -15.50 -17.12 -16.33
CA ASN A 239 -16.75 -16.88 -17.05
C ASN A 239 -17.79 -17.92 -16.64
N PRO A 240 -19.01 -17.52 -16.21
CA PRO A 240 -20.07 -18.46 -15.83
C PRO A 240 -20.46 -19.50 -16.89
N LYS A 241 -20.17 -19.23 -18.16
CA LYS A 241 -20.47 -20.14 -19.27
C LYS A 241 -19.77 -21.50 -19.15
N ILE A 242 -18.62 -21.57 -18.47
CA ILE A 242 -17.88 -22.84 -18.32
C ILE A 242 -18.49 -23.80 -17.30
N ARG A 243 -19.51 -23.39 -16.53
CA ARG A 243 -20.08 -24.20 -15.45
C ARG A 243 -20.62 -25.54 -15.94
N PHE A 244 -21.33 -25.55 -17.06
CA PHE A 244 -21.87 -26.78 -17.62
C PHE A 244 -20.79 -27.71 -18.14
N ASP A 245 -19.75 -27.19 -18.74
CA ASP A 245 -18.62 -27.97 -19.24
C ASP A 245 -17.86 -28.62 -18.09
N LEU A 246 -17.65 -27.87 -17.02
CA LEU A 246 -17.05 -28.40 -15.79
C LEU A 246 -17.96 -29.46 -15.13
N TRP A 247 -19.27 -29.19 -15.06
CA TRP A 247 -20.23 -30.13 -14.52
C TRP A 247 -20.19 -31.47 -15.27
N LYS A 248 -20.13 -31.43 -16.60
CA LYS A 248 -19.99 -32.64 -17.43
C LYS A 248 -18.64 -33.31 -17.19
N LYS A 249 -17.54 -32.54 -17.19
CA LYS A 249 -16.19 -33.06 -16.96
C LYS A 249 -16.08 -33.76 -15.60
N GLN A 250 -16.76 -33.25 -14.57
CA GLN A 250 -16.77 -33.80 -13.22
C GLN A 250 -17.85 -34.87 -12.94
N GLY A 251 -18.62 -35.28 -13.95
CA GLY A 251 -19.66 -36.28 -13.79
C GLY A 251 -20.79 -35.84 -12.87
N GLY A 252 -21.12 -34.52 -12.85
CA GLY A 252 -22.19 -33.97 -12.04
C GLY A 252 -21.89 -33.89 -10.55
N LYS A 253 -20.58 -33.84 -10.13
CA LYS A 253 -20.19 -33.86 -8.74
C LYS A 253 -19.40 -32.62 -8.37
N CYS A 254 -19.51 -32.21 -7.10
CA CYS A 254 -18.66 -31.21 -6.48
C CYS A 254 -17.21 -31.72 -6.42
N ALA A 255 -16.24 -30.94 -6.90
CA ALA A 255 -14.84 -31.37 -6.93
C ALA A 255 -14.21 -31.52 -5.54
N ILE A 256 -14.75 -30.85 -4.52
CA ILE A 256 -14.22 -30.89 -3.14
C ILE A 256 -14.91 -31.99 -2.33
N THR A 257 -16.24 -32.01 -2.33
CA THR A 257 -17.00 -32.90 -1.43
C THR A 257 -17.44 -34.22 -2.08
N GLY A 258 -17.42 -34.30 -3.42
CA GLY A 258 -17.96 -35.44 -4.16
C GLY A 258 -19.48 -35.50 -4.19
N GLU A 259 -20.19 -34.58 -3.53
CA GLU A 259 -21.66 -34.54 -3.54
C GLU A 259 -22.18 -34.24 -4.94
N THR A 260 -23.35 -34.83 -5.25
CA THR A 260 -24.02 -34.64 -6.54
C THR A 260 -24.54 -33.20 -6.67
N ILE A 261 -24.29 -32.60 -7.81
CA ILE A 261 -24.81 -31.29 -8.23
C ILE A 261 -25.84 -31.52 -9.29
N ASP A 262 -27.10 -31.18 -9.04
CA ASP A 262 -28.16 -31.32 -10.04
C ASP A 262 -27.97 -30.31 -11.17
N ALA A 263 -28.31 -30.73 -12.40
CA ALA A 263 -28.13 -29.90 -13.58
C ALA A 263 -28.90 -28.55 -13.50
N ILE A 264 -30.01 -28.52 -12.77
CA ILE A 264 -30.78 -27.29 -12.54
C ILE A 264 -30.04 -26.29 -11.66
N ASP A 265 -29.18 -26.76 -10.76
CA ASP A 265 -28.42 -25.92 -9.81
C ASP A 265 -27.13 -25.38 -10.40
N VAL A 266 -26.66 -25.92 -11.52
CA VAL A 266 -25.37 -25.49 -12.15
C VAL A 266 -25.35 -24.00 -12.46
N CYS A 267 -26.48 -23.43 -12.87
CA CYS A 267 -26.59 -22.01 -13.17
C CYS A 267 -26.84 -21.14 -11.92
N ASN A 268 -27.13 -21.75 -10.78
CA ASN A 268 -27.42 -21.01 -9.54
C ASN A 268 -26.15 -20.56 -8.82
N GLY A 269 -25.74 -19.33 -9.06
CA GLY A 269 -24.54 -18.74 -8.44
C GLY A 269 -24.59 -18.58 -6.90
N ASN A 270 -25.79 -18.80 -6.29
CA ASN A 270 -25.90 -18.81 -4.84
C ASN A 270 -25.54 -20.16 -4.22
N LEU A 271 -25.60 -21.24 -5.00
CA LEU A 271 -25.30 -22.60 -4.57
C LEU A 271 -23.96 -23.11 -5.10
N ILE A 272 -23.60 -22.73 -6.32
CA ILE A 272 -22.48 -23.29 -7.07
C ILE A 272 -21.47 -22.19 -7.42
N HIS A 273 -20.20 -22.44 -7.16
CA HIS A 273 -19.08 -21.60 -7.57
C HIS A 273 -18.18 -22.33 -8.57
N VAL A 274 -17.51 -21.53 -9.42
CA VAL A 274 -16.33 -21.99 -10.13
C VAL A 274 -15.12 -21.47 -9.33
N ASP A 275 -14.29 -22.40 -8.92
CA ASP A 275 -13.13 -22.14 -8.08
C ASP A 275 -11.84 -22.55 -8.79
N HIS A 276 -10.71 -22.01 -8.34
CA HIS A 276 -9.38 -22.40 -8.80
C HIS A 276 -8.91 -23.65 -8.03
N ARG A 277 -8.46 -24.69 -8.72
CA ARG A 277 -7.78 -25.83 -8.10
C ARG A 277 -6.53 -25.33 -7.39
N HIS A 278 -5.57 -24.81 -8.15
CA HIS A 278 -4.46 -24.04 -7.63
C HIS A 278 -4.93 -22.59 -7.40
N PRO A 279 -4.96 -22.10 -6.16
CA PRO A 279 -5.54 -20.80 -5.84
C PRO A 279 -4.90 -19.65 -6.63
N HIS A 280 -5.70 -18.73 -7.16
CA HIS A 280 -5.23 -17.54 -7.84
C HIS A 280 -4.22 -16.75 -6.97
N SER A 281 -4.48 -16.65 -5.66
CA SER A 281 -3.58 -15.97 -4.71
C SER A 281 -2.21 -16.65 -4.55
N LYS A 282 -2.05 -17.85 -5.05
CA LYS A 282 -0.81 -18.63 -5.10
C LYS A 282 -0.25 -18.78 -6.53
N GLY A 283 -0.74 -17.98 -7.48
CA GLY A 283 -0.28 -17.98 -8.88
C GLY A 283 -1.07 -18.90 -9.82
N GLY A 284 -2.19 -19.46 -9.36
CA GLY A 284 -3.06 -20.28 -10.21
C GLY A 284 -3.69 -19.46 -11.33
N LEU A 285 -3.59 -19.96 -12.58
CA LEU A 285 -4.16 -19.33 -13.77
C LEU A 285 -5.69 -19.49 -13.82
N THR A 286 -6.39 -18.50 -14.38
CA THR A 286 -7.84 -18.53 -14.60
C THR A 286 -8.15 -19.16 -15.97
N ASN A 287 -7.81 -20.42 -16.12
CA ASN A 287 -8.09 -21.23 -17.31
C ASN A 287 -8.96 -22.46 -16.96
N PHE A 288 -9.45 -23.15 -18.01
CA PHE A 288 -10.37 -24.28 -17.83
C PHE A 288 -9.73 -25.47 -17.08
N ASP A 289 -8.43 -25.67 -17.23
CA ASP A 289 -7.72 -26.80 -16.59
C ASP A 289 -7.53 -26.60 -15.11
N ASN A 290 -7.36 -25.33 -14.68
CA ASN A 290 -7.30 -24.95 -13.28
C ASN A 290 -8.71 -24.69 -12.67
N ALA A 291 -9.78 -24.76 -13.47
CA ALA A 291 -11.14 -24.55 -13.00
C ALA A 291 -11.74 -25.82 -12.38
N GLN A 292 -12.51 -25.64 -11.32
CA GLN A 292 -13.33 -26.68 -10.74
C GLN A 292 -14.71 -26.15 -10.33
N LEU A 293 -15.75 -26.99 -10.50
CA LEU A 293 -17.10 -26.69 -10.05
C LEU A 293 -17.29 -27.22 -8.63
N VAL A 294 -17.73 -26.37 -7.72
CA VAL A 294 -17.81 -26.68 -6.30
C VAL A 294 -19.08 -26.11 -5.68
N LEU A 295 -19.57 -26.75 -4.61
CA LEU A 295 -20.58 -26.16 -3.76
C LEU A 295 -20.03 -24.92 -3.06
N LYS A 296 -20.82 -23.85 -3.00
CA LYS A 296 -20.42 -22.58 -2.38
C LYS A 296 -19.94 -22.78 -0.94
N LYS A 297 -20.62 -23.63 -0.17
CA LYS A 297 -20.24 -23.92 1.21
C LYS A 297 -18.83 -24.52 1.28
N ALA A 298 -18.56 -25.54 0.48
CA ALA A 298 -17.25 -26.18 0.41
C ALA A 298 -16.13 -25.22 -0.04
N ASN A 299 -16.44 -24.32 -0.99
CA ASN A 299 -15.51 -23.31 -1.43
C ASN A 299 -15.14 -22.29 -0.34
N LEU A 300 -16.12 -21.88 0.46
CA LEU A 300 -15.88 -20.97 1.58
C LEU A 300 -15.06 -21.63 2.69
N GLU A 301 -15.26 -22.91 2.96
CA GLU A 301 -14.51 -23.69 3.92
C GLU A 301 -13.07 -23.95 3.44
N LYS A 302 -12.86 -24.24 2.14
CA LYS A 302 -11.54 -24.39 1.54
C LYS A 302 -10.70 -23.12 1.65
N GLY A 303 -11.29 -21.94 1.39
CA GLY A 303 -10.57 -20.67 1.36
C GLY A 303 -9.43 -20.69 0.34
N ALA A 304 -8.21 -20.30 0.77
CA ALA A 304 -6.98 -20.36 -0.05
C ALA A 304 -6.09 -21.57 0.29
N SER A 305 -6.65 -22.60 0.91
CA SER A 305 -5.91 -23.85 1.18
C SER A 305 -5.67 -24.61 -0.13
N PHE A 306 -4.51 -25.21 -0.26
CA PHE A 306 -4.10 -26.04 -1.39
C PHE A 306 -3.21 -27.15 -0.84
N ASP A 307 -3.52 -28.38 -1.17
CA ASP A 307 -2.69 -29.54 -0.82
C ASP A 307 -1.72 -29.79 -2.01
N ASP A 308 -0.41 -29.72 -1.76
CA ASP A 308 0.63 -29.93 -2.77
C ASP A 308 0.63 -31.38 -3.35
N GLY A 309 -0.19 -32.28 -2.78
CA GLY A 309 -0.35 -33.66 -3.24
C GLY A 309 -1.17 -33.82 -4.55
N ASP A 310 -1.86 -32.77 -4.99
CA ASP A 310 -2.75 -32.81 -6.19
C ASP A 310 -2.06 -32.31 -7.49
N ILE A 311 -0.76 -32.14 -7.49
CA ILE A 311 -0.03 -31.87 -8.75
C ILE A 311 0.12 -33.19 -9.50
N ASP A 312 -0.82 -33.43 -10.40
CA ASP A 312 -0.67 -34.45 -11.43
C ASP A 312 0.52 -34.09 -12.33
N THR A 313 1.67 -34.70 -12.06
CA THR A 313 2.93 -34.53 -12.81
C THR A 313 2.86 -35.11 -14.24
N SER A 314 1.71 -35.46 -14.76
CA SER A 314 1.51 -36.06 -16.07
C SER A 314 1.44 -35.07 -17.24
N MET A 315 1.61 -33.75 -17.02
CA MET A 315 1.61 -32.72 -18.07
C MET A 315 2.97 -32.00 -18.23
N SER A 316 4.05 -32.74 -18.25
CA SER A 316 5.32 -32.26 -18.80
C SER A 316 5.63 -33.00 -20.08
N VAL A 317 5.16 -32.52 -21.23
CA VAL A 317 5.77 -32.65 -22.56
C VAL A 317 5.45 -31.39 -23.36
#